data_95ea31ecf1757b0f28ab7a03eadfc606
#
_entry.id   95ea31ecf1757b0f28ab7a03eadfc606
#
_cell.length_a   1.000
_cell.length_b   1.000
_cell.length_c   1.000
_cell.angle_alpha   90.00
_cell.angle_beta   90.00
_cell.angle_gamma   90.00
#
_symmetry.space_group_name_H-M   'P 1'
#
loop_
_entity.id
_entity.type
_entity.pdbx_description
1 polymer ?
#
loop_
_entity_poly.entity_id
_entity_poly.type
_entity_poly.pdbx_seq_one_letter_code
_entity_poly.pdbx_strand_id
1 'polypeptide(L)'
;MSDIKQNIKTLTIFSFVFFLSTILFAGNASNEMVGLKAPIISGKKAKGKGLLTLSKLMTELNYKKDKNGKFIEKEGKYILEIKKNVVILNFFSTDCIPCIKEIPTYNRLAVKYRNHPVKMIYVNVDANVTDLDMQRFIIQRGIKVPMMVPNQKEAMRKYKAFTLPRMVIINREGKIQKIITGFSENLEAELSALIEKLII
;
A
#
# COMPACT_ATOMS: atom_id res chain seq x y z
N MET A 1 -20.53 51.62 -31.59
CA MET A 1 -19.43 50.68 -31.94
C MET A 1 -18.45 50.45 -30.79
N SER A 2 -18.46 51.20 -29.69
CA SER A 2 -17.60 51.06 -28.51
C SER A 2 -18.07 49.94 -27.54
N ASP A 3 -19.38 49.79 -27.37
CA ASP A 3 -19.95 48.88 -26.37
C ASP A 3 -19.82 47.39 -26.69
N ILE A 4 -19.75 47.02 -27.99
CA ILE A 4 -19.60 45.63 -28.43
C ILE A 4 -18.19 45.10 -28.14
N LYS A 5 -17.15 45.97 -28.27
CA LYS A 5 -15.75 45.56 -27.98
C LYS A 5 -15.48 45.39 -26.50
N GLN A 6 -16.21 46.09 -25.63
CA GLN A 6 -16.02 45.99 -24.18
C GLN A 6 -16.64 44.70 -23.63
N ASN A 7 -17.79 44.27 -24.15
CA ASN A 7 -18.46 43.03 -23.78
C ASN A 7 -17.67 41.77 -24.19
N ILE A 8 -16.97 41.80 -25.34
CA ILE A 8 -16.18 40.67 -25.82
C ILE A 8 -14.93 40.46 -24.94
N LYS A 9 -14.29 41.55 -24.48
CA LYS A 9 -13.11 41.44 -23.58
C LYS A 9 -13.50 40.90 -22.21
N THR A 10 -14.66 41.31 -21.67
CA THR A 10 -15.14 40.83 -20.37
C THR A 10 -15.56 39.37 -20.43
N LEU A 11 -16.17 38.91 -21.52
CA LEU A 11 -16.61 37.55 -21.71
C LEU A 11 -15.40 36.58 -21.87
N THR A 12 -14.34 37.01 -22.57
CA THR A 12 -13.12 36.22 -22.73
C THR A 12 -12.33 36.10 -21.43
N ILE A 13 -12.28 37.14 -20.60
CA ILE A 13 -11.59 37.07 -19.30
C ILE A 13 -12.35 36.14 -18.33
N PHE A 14 -13.69 36.18 -18.30
CA PHE A 14 -14.49 35.28 -17.46
C PHE A 14 -14.34 33.81 -17.87
N SER A 15 -14.29 33.52 -19.18
CA SER A 15 -14.10 32.17 -19.70
C SER A 15 -12.71 31.64 -19.37
N PHE A 16 -11.66 32.47 -19.40
CA PHE A 16 -10.30 32.08 -19.10
C PHE A 16 -10.08 31.83 -17.59
N VAL A 17 -10.70 32.61 -16.73
CA VAL A 17 -10.65 32.42 -15.26
C VAL A 17 -11.40 31.16 -14.86
N PHE A 18 -12.54 30.87 -15.51
CA PHE A 18 -13.30 29.64 -15.23
C PHE A 18 -12.56 28.36 -15.69
N PHE A 19 -11.85 28.45 -16.81
CA PHE A 19 -11.04 27.32 -17.30
C PHE A 19 -9.78 27.08 -16.47
N LEU A 20 -9.17 28.13 -15.91
CA LEU A 20 -8.01 28.02 -15.04
C LEU A 20 -8.36 27.43 -13.67
N SER A 21 -9.56 27.70 -13.16
CA SER A 21 -10.03 27.14 -11.87
C SER A 21 -10.37 25.65 -11.96
N THR A 22 -10.76 25.14 -13.13
CA THR A 22 -11.06 23.71 -13.33
C THR A 22 -9.80 22.86 -13.45
N ILE A 23 -8.67 23.41 -13.91
CA ILE A 23 -7.39 22.68 -14.02
C ILE A 23 -6.75 22.48 -12.64
N LEU A 24 -6.99 23.34 -11.67
CA LEU A 24 -6.47 23.23 -10.31
C LEU A 24 -7.17 22.15 -9.45
N PHE A 25 -8.37 21.70 -9.85
CA PHE A 25 -9.10 20.65 -9.13
C PHE A 25 -8.88 19.21 -9.62
N ALA A 26 -8.25 19.02 -10.79
CA ALA A 26 -8.02 17.69 -11.38
C ALA A 26 -6.80 16.94 -10.83
N GLY A 27 -6.05 17.52 -9.95
CA GLY A 27 -4.75 17.01 -9.56
C GLY A 27 -4.60 16.56 -8.12
N ASN A 28 -5.45 15.72 -7.49
CA ASN A 28 -5.05 15.13 -6.20
C ASN A 28 -5.94 14.02 -5.60
N ALA A 29 -6.80 13.37 -6.36
CA ALA A 29 -7.61 12.27 -5.80
C ALA A 29 -6.77 11.07 -5.29
N SER A 30 -5.51 10.93 -5.75
CA SER A 30 -4.61 9.86 -5.31
C SER A 30 -3.92 10.14 -3.97
N ASN A 31 -3.79 11.41 -3.55
CA ASN A 31 -3.03 11.80 -2.34
C ASN A 31 -3.89 12.11 -1.10
N GLU A 32 -5.21 12.05 -1.22
CA GLU A 32 -6.14 12.45 -0.13
C GLU A 32 -5.93 11.69 1.19
N MET A 33 -5.34 10.48 1.14
CA MET A 33 -5.07 9.67 2.33
C MET A 33 -3.64 9.80 2.87
N VAL A 34 -2.74 10.46 2.16
CA VAL A 34 -1.35 10.62 2.58
C VAL A 34 -1.29 11.48 3.84
N GLY A 35 -0.48 11.06 4.82
CA GLY A 35 -0.39 11.69 6.14
C GLY A 35 -1.41 11.19 7.18
N LEU A 36 -2.50 10.58 6.74
CA LEU A 36 -3.52 10.04 7.64
C LEU A 36 -3.09 8.69 8.23
N LYS A 37 -3.67 8.33 9.38
CA LYS A 37 -3.57 6.98 9.93
C LYS A 37 -4.17 5.98 8.96
N ALA A 38 -3.44 4.87 8.72
CA ALA A 38 -3.90 3.80 7.86
C ALA A 38 -5.12 3.10 8.48
N PRO A 39 -6.24 2.98 7.77
CA PRO A 39 -7.42 2.26 8.25
C PRO A 39 -7.09 0.80 8.54
N ILE A 40 -7.53 0.28 9.68
CA ILE A 40 -7.30 -1.12 10.02
C ILE A 40 -8.16 -2.02 9.13
N ILE A 41 -7.49 -2.99 8.50
CA ILE A 41 -8.11 -4.11 7.79
C ILE A 41 -7.55 -5.43 8.31
N SER A 42 -8.35 -6.47 8.16
CA SER A 42 -7.97 -7.84 8.46
C SER A 42 -8.61 -8.78 7.45
N GLY A 43 -7.98 -9.92 7.25
CA GLY A 43 -8.49 -10.95 6.36
C GLY A 43 -7.81 -12.28 6.62
N LYS A 44 -8.39 -13.36 6.12
CA LYS A 44 -7.75 -14.67 6.18
C LYS A 44 -6.49 -14.70 5.32
N LYS A 45 -5.54 -15.55 5.69
CA LYS A 45 -4.41 -15.85 4.83
C LYS A 45 -4.89 -16.66 3.63
N ALA A 46 -4.48 -16.29 2.42
CA ALA A 46 -4.77 -17.08 1.23
C ALA A 46 -4.07 -18.45 1.24
N LYS A 47 -2.94 -18.56 1.94
CA LYS A 47 -2.21 -19.82 2.14
C LYS A 47 -1.97 -20.04 3.63
N GLY A 48 -2.34 -21.22 4.11
CA GLY A 48 -2.22 -21.58 5.54
C GLY A 48 -3.42 -21.11 6.38
N LYS A 49 -3.38 -21.37 7.67
CA LYS A 49 -4.45 -21.02 8.64
C LYS A 49 -4.19 -19.65 9.28
N GLY A 50 -5.25 -18.98 9.71
CA GLY A 50 -5.22 -17.78 10.54
C GLY A 50 -5.49 -16.49 9.79
N LEU A 51 -5.43 -15.38 10.52
CA LEU A 51 -5.73 -14.04 10.05
C LEU A 51 -4.45 -13.20 9.92
N LEU A 52 -4.43 -12.36 8.90
CA LEU A 52 -3.54 -11.20 8.78
C LEU A 52 -4.33 -9.97 9.23
N THR A 53 -3.74 -9.17 10.09
CA THR A 53 -4.34 -7.91 10.56
C THR A 53 -3.29 -6.82 10.43
N LEU A 54 -3.67 -5.67 9.89
CA LEU A 54 -2.72 -4.56 9.68
C LEU A 54 -2.00 -4.17 10.98
N SER A 55 -2.71 -4.14 12.12
CA SER A 55 -2.09 -3.83 13.42
C SER A 55 -0.96 -4.78 13.78
N LYS A 56 -1.14 -6.09 13.56
CA LYS A 56 -0.09 -7.09 13.80
C LYS A 56 1.06 -7.01 12.79
N LEU A 57 0.80 -6.54 11.57
CA LEU A 57 1.85 -6.31 10.58
C LEU A 57 2.69 -5.09 10.94
N MET A 58 2.05 -4.02 11.41
CA MET A 58 2.72 -2.79 11.85
C MET A 58 3.55 -2.97 13.11
N THR A 59 3.18 -3.91 13.99
CA THR A 59 3.79 -4.04 15.31
C THR A 59 4.02 -5.49 15.65
N GLU A 60 5.27 -5.85 15.94
CA GLU A 60 5.67 -7.17 16.41
C GLU A 60 6.26 -7.08 17.82
N LEU A 61 5.86 -8.02 18.66
CA LEU A 61 6.48 -8.24 19.95
C LEU A 61 7.61 -9.26 19.77
N ASN A 62 8.83 -8.86 20.11
CA ASN A 62 10.00 -9.72 20.06
C ASN A 62 10.68 -9.75 21.44
N TYR A 63 11.38 -10.83 21.73
CA TYR A 63 12.29 -10.83 22.86
C TYR A 63 13.53 -9.99 22.53
N LYS A 64 13.84 -9.04 23.43
CA LYS A 64 14.99 -8.16 23.27
C LYS A 64 16.28 -8.98 23.32
N LYS A 65 17.20 -8.67 22.39
CA LYS A 65 18.52 -9.30 22.32
C LYS A 65 19.61 -8.28 22.56
N ASP A 66 20.71 -8.73 23.15
CA ASP A 66 21.94 -7.94 23.26
C ASP A 66 22.68 -7.91 21.91
N LYS A 67 23.82 -7.19 21.89
CA LYS A 67 24.70 -7.08 20.71
C LYS A 67 25.25 -8.41 20.18
N ASN A 68 25.24 -9.45 21.00
CA ASN A 68 25.72 -10.80 20.66
C ASN A 68 24.54 -11.72 20.25
N GLY A 69 23.31 -11.21 20.20
CA GLY A 69 22.11 -11.97 19.83
C GLY A 69 21.50 -12.81 20.97
N LYS A 70 22.02 -12.71 22.20
CA LYS A 70 21.50 -13.40 23.39
C LYS A 70 20.27 -12.66 23.93
N PHE A 71 19.24 -13.40 24.35
CA PHE A 71 18.05 -12.80 24.96
C PHE A 71 18.39 -12.12 26.28
N ILE A 72 17.89 -10.90 26.45
CA ILE A 72 18.06 -10.12 27.68
C ILE A 72 17.01 -10.53 28.69
N GLU A 73 17.47 -10.93 29.88
CA GLU A 73 16.62 -11.33 31.01
C GLU A 73 16.77 -10.30 32.15
N LYS A 74 15.68 -10.01 32.85
CA LYS A 74 15.64 -9.20 34.04
C LYS A 74 14.68 -9.86 35.06
N GLU A 75 15.15 -10.10 36.26
CA GLU A 75 14.37 -10.71 37.35
C GLU A 75 13.68 -12.02 36.94
N GLY A 76 14.42 -12.91 36.23
CA GLY A 76 13.88 -14.19 35.77
C GLY A 76 12.88 -14.11 34.61
N LYS A 77 12.75 -12.95 33.94
CA LYS A 77 11.82 -12.75 32.81
C LYS A 77 12.56 -12.16 31.61
N TYR A 78 12.29 -12.69 30.44
CA TYR A 78 12.80 -12.10 29.19
C TYR A 78 12.12 -10.77 28.90
N ILE A 79 12.95 -9.77 28.53
CA ILE A 79 12.46 -8.44 28.17
C ILE A 79 11.85 -8.51 26.79
N LEU A 80 10.63 -7.98 26.63
CA LEU A 80 9.98 -7.80 25.35
C LEU A 80 10.29 -6.40 24.79
N GLU A 81 10.45 -6.34 23.49
CA GLU A 81 10.54 -5.09 22.73
C GLU A 81 9.47 -5.04 21.66
N ILE A 82 8.97 -3.85 21.39
CA ILE A 82 8.02 -3.58 20.32
C ILE A 82 8.81 -3.17 19.08
N LYS A 83 8.78 -4.00 18.04
CA LYS A 83 9.34 -3.69 16.74
C LYS A 83 8.26 -3.12 15.84
N LYS A 84 8.46 -1.90 15.37
CA LYS A 84 7.55 -1.26 14.41
C LYS A 84 8.04 -1.49 12.99
N ASN A 85 7.13 -1.85 12.10
CA ASN A 85 7.43 -2.15 10.69
C ASN A 85 6.83 -1.09 9.75
N VAL A 86 7.53 -0.85 8.66
CA VAL A 86 6.95 -0.28 7.44
C VAL A 86 6.07 -1.37 6.81
N VAL A 87 4.85 -1.03 6.43
CA VAL A 87 3.94 -1.98 5.79
C VAL A 87 3.59 -1.51 4.39
N ILE A 88 3.69 -2.40 3.41
CA ILE A 88 3.29 -2.15 2.03
C ILE A 88 2.13 -3.09 1.71
N LEU A 89 0.96 -2.49 1.50
CA LEU A 89 -0.24 -3.18 1.04
C LEU A 89 -0.36 -3.01 -0.47
N ASN A 90 -0.33 -4.10 -1.22
CA ASN A 90 -0.58 -4.09 -2.66
C ASN A 90 -1.95 -4.70 -2.95
N PHE A 91 -2.92 -3.84 -3.25
CA PHE A 91 -4.27 -4.24 -3.64
C PHE A 91 -4.25 -4.73 -5.09
N PHE A 92 -4.78 -5.92 -5.31
CA PHE A 92 -4.80 -6.56 -6.62
C PHE A 92 -6.01 -7.48 -6.80
N SER A 93 -6.30 -7.85 -8.05
CA SER A 93 -7.19 -8.96 -8.39
C SER A 93 -6.49 -9.96 -9.31
N THR A 94 -6.98 -11.19 -9.36
CA THR A 94 -6.43 -12.27 -10.19
C THR A 94 -6.57 -11.99 -11.69
N ASP A 95 -7.54 -11.16 -12.09
CA ASP A 95 -7.80 -10.77 -13.48
C ASP A 95 -7.07 -9.47 -13.88
N CYS A 96 -6.39 -8.82 -12.94
CA CYS A 96 -5.70 -7.57 -13.18
C CYS A 96 -4.35 -7.81 -13.88
N ILE A 97 -4.31 -7.69 -15.21
CA ILE A 97 -3.09 -7.89 -16.00
C ILE A 97 -1.92 -7.02 -15.53
N PRO A 98 -2.06 -5.70 -15.30
CA PRO A 98 -0.97 -4.89 -14.80
C PRO A 98 -0.49 -5.33 -13.40
N CYS A 99 -1.40 -5.82 -12.53
CA CYS A 99 -1.00 -6.37 -11.23
C CYS A 99 -0.13 -7.62 -11.37
N ILE A 100 -0.47 -8.49 -12.32
CA ILE A 100 0.30 -9.71 -12.62
C ILE A 100 1.71 -9.36 -13.10
N LYS A 101 1.85 -8.32 -13.93
CA LYS A 101 3.16 -7.84 -14.40
C LYS A 101 4.08 -7.36 -13.27
N GLU A 102 3.54 -6.87 -12.16
CA GLU A 102 4.33 -6.40 -11.01
C GLU A 102 4.82 -7.54 -10.09
N ILE A 103 4.27 -8.76 -10.20
CA ILE A 103 4.59 -9.87 -9.29
C ILE A 103 6.11 -10.16 -9.20
N PRO A 104 6.86 -10.26 -10.32
CA PRO A 104 8.29 -10.52 -10.24
C PRO A 104 9.05 -9.44 -9.47
N THR A 105 8.74 -8.18 -9.72
CA THR A 105 9.36 -7.02 -9.05
C THR A 105 9.03 -7.00 -7.56
N TYR A 106 7.76 -7.21 -7.23
CA TYR A 106 7.32 -7.25 -5.83
C TYR A 106 7.95 -8.41 -5.05
N ASN A 107 8.12 -9.57 -5.69
CA ASN A 107 8.85 -10.71 -5.11
C ASN A 107 10.34 -10.41 -4.86
N ARG A 108 11.03 -9.74 -5.80
CA ARG A 108 12.45 -9.34 -5.61
C ARG A 108 12.60 -8.38 -4.44
N LEU A 109 11.73 -7.38 -4.34
CA LEU A 109 11.72 -6.44 -3.23
C LEU A 109 11.47 -7.14 -1.88
N ALA A 110 10.53 -8.07 -1.83
CA ALA A 110 10.24 -8.83 -0.62
C ALA A 110 11.45 -9.67 -0.16
N VAL A 111 12.20 -10.24 -1.10
CA VAL A 111 13.45 -10.94 -0.78
C VAL A 111 14.53 -9.97 -0.31
N LYS A 112 14.70 -8.83 -0.99
CA LYS A 112 15.68 -7.79 -0.62
C LYS A 112 15.46 -7.31 0.82
N TYR A 113 14.21 -7.05 1.21
CA TYR A 113 13.87 -6.46 2.51
C TYR A 113 13.42 -7.46 3.59
N ARG A 114 13.57 -8.77 3.36
CA ARG A 114 13.10 -9.82 4.31
C ARG A 114 13.65 -9.71 5.73
N ASN A 115 14.89 -9.21 5.87
CA ASN A 115 15.59 -9.05 7.16
C ASN A 115 15.47 -7.63 7.73
N HIS A 116 14.69 -6.75 7.09
CA HIS A 116 14.44 -5.38 7.52
C HIS A 116 13.05 -5.27 8.19
N PRO A 117 12.79 -4.19 8.94
CA PRO A 117 11.49 -3.95 9.55
C PRO A 117 10.44 -3.53 8.48
N VAL A 118 10.23 -4.39 7.50
CA VAL A 118 9.32 -4.18 6.37
C VAL A 118 8.40 -5.39 6.21
N LYS A 119 7.12 -5.16 6.07
CA LYS A 119 6.11 -6.18 5.76
C LYS A 119 5.45 -5.85 4.44
N MET A 120 5.64 -6.71 3.45
CA MET A 120 5.03 -6.60 2.14
C MET A 120 3.89 -7.61 2.04
N ILE A 121 2.69 -7.15 1.72
CA ILE A 121 1.46 -7.96 1.75
C ILE A 121 0.65 -7.67 0.49
N TYR A 122 0.20 -8.72 -0.19
CA TYR A 122 -0.89 -8.60 -1.15
C TYR A 122 -2.24 -8.54 -0.44
N VAL A 123 -3.12 -7.69 -0.91
CA VAL A 123 -4.52 -7.59 -0.47
C VAL A 123 -5.40 -7.93 -1.66
N ASN A 124 -5.98 -9.12 -1.64
CA ASN A 124 -6.85 -9.55 -2.71
C ASN A 124 -8.22 -8.87 -2.59
N VAL A 125 -8.72 -8.35 -3.71
CA VAL A 125 -10.03 -7.68 -3.80
C VAL A 125 -10.96 -8.33 -4.84
N ASP A 126 -10.74 -9.60 -5.16
CA ASP A 126 -11.68 -10.36 -5.98
C ASP A 126 -12.98 -10.64 -5.23
N ALA A 127 -14.11 -10.54 -5.93
CA ALA A 127 -15.42 -10.76 -5.34
C ALA A 127 -15.73 -12.25 -5.08
N ASN A 128 -15.31 -13.13 -5.97
CA ASN A 128 -15.81 -14.51 -6.07
C ASN A 128 -14.69 -15.54 -6.26
N VAL A 129 -13.49 -15.30 -5.76
CA VAL A 129 -12.38 -16.25 -5.84
C VAL A 129 -12.44 -17.24 -4.69
N THR A 130 -12.47 -18.53 -4.99
CA THR A 130 -12.39 -19.58 -3.97
C THR A 130 -10.99 -19.68 -3.36
N ASP A 131 -10.89 -20.28 -2.17
CA ASP A 131 -9.59 -20.50 -1.53
C ASP A 131 -8.66 -21.38 -2.40
N LEU A 132 -9.25 -22.34 -3.10
CA LEU A 132 -8.52 -23.24 -3.98
C LEU A 132 -7.97 -22.52 -5.20
N ASP A 133 -8.77 -21.67 -5.84
CA ASP A 133 -8.33 -20.88 -7.00
C ASP A 133 -7.26 -19.87 -6.62
N MET A 134 -7.39 -19.26 -5.45
CA MET A 134 -6.37 -18.36 -4.92
C MET A 134 -5.04 -19.10 -4.65
N GLN A 135 -5.09 -20.32 -4.08
CA GLN A 135 -3.89 -21.11 -3.86
C GLN A 135 -3.23 -21.52 -5.18
N ARG A 136 -4.03 -21.93 -6.18
CA ARG A 136 -3.55 -22.23 -7.54
C ARG A 136 -2.88 -21.01 -8.17
N PHE A 137 -3.51 -19.85 -8.09
CA PHE A 137 -2.96 -18.59 -8.60
C PHE A 137 -1.61 -18.26 -7.95
N ILE A 138 -1.52 -18.35 -6.62
CA ILE A 138 -0.26 -18.11 -5.88
C ILE A 138 0.86 -19.03 -6.38
N ILE A 139 0.57 -20.32 -6.57
CA ILE A 139 1.55 -21.31 -7.02
C ILE A 139 1.95 -21.03 -8.48
N GLN A 140 1.00 -20.87 -9.37
CA GLN A 140 1.23 -20.66 -10.81
C GLN A 140 2.02 -19.36 -11.09
N ARG A 141 1.76 -18.30 -10.31
CA ARG A 141 2.44 -17.01 -10.45
C ARG A 141 3.71 -16.88 -9.61
N GLY A 142 4.08 -17.91 -8.84
CA GLY A 142 5.27 -17.91 -8.01
C GLY A 142 5.28 -16.81 -6.95
N ILE A 143 4.10 -16.47 -6.39
CA ILE A 143 3.98 -15.41 -5.39
C ILE A 143 4.65 -15.83 -4.09
N LYS A 144 5.65 -15.07 -3.65
CA LYS A 144 6.43 -15.31 -2.43
C LYS A 144 5.97 -14.47 -1.25
N VAL A 145 5.15 -13.48 -1.50
CA VAL A 145 4.66 -12.50 -0.51
C VAL A 145 3.36 -13.03 0.11
N PRO A 146 3.16 -12.88 1.43
CA PRO A 146 1.89 -13.23 2.07
C PRO A 146 0.72 -12.46 1.45
N MET A 147 -0.42 -13.12 1.39
CA MET A 147 -1.63 -12.56 0.81
C MET A 147 -2.77 -12.59 1.82
N MET A 148 -3.42 -11.45 1.98
CA MET A 148 -4.62 -11.24 2.78
C MET A 148 -5.85 -11.28 1.88
N VAL A 149 -6.87 -12.00 2.31
CA VAL A 149 -8.21 -12.02 1.69
C VAL A 149 -9.19 -11.39 2.69
N PRO A 150 -9.41 -10.07 2.63
CA PRO A 150 -10.30 -9.35 3.53
C PRO A 150 -11.75 -9.40 3.04
N ASN A 151 -12.66 -8.73 3.77
CA ASN A 151 -13.91 -8.32 3.17
C ASN A 151 -13.58 -7.31 2.04
N GLN A 152 -13.86 -7.70 0.81
CA GLN A 152 -13.51 -6.95 -0.40
C GLN A 152 -14.07 -5.52 -0.39
N LYS A 153 -15.39 -5.39 -0.21
CA LYS A 153 -16.07 -4.07 -0.26
C LYS A 153 -15.53 -3.11 0.80
N GLU A 154 -15.29 -3.63 1.99
CA GLU A 154 -14.72 -2.85 3.10
C GLU A 154 -13.29 -2.40 2.80
N ALA A 155 -12.43 -3.30 2.34
CA ALA A 155 -11.04 -3.00 2.02
C ALA A 155 -10.92 -1.99 0.88
N MET A 156 -11.70 -2.18 -0.21
CA MET A 156 -11.73 -1.25 -1.33
C MET A 156 -12.19 0.14 -0.91
N ARG A 157 -13.26 0.24 -0.11
CA ARG A 157 -13.79 1.51 0.38
C ARG A 157 -12.78 2.21 1.30
N LYS A 158 -12.22 1.50 2.28
CA LYS A 158 -11.26 2.06 3.26
C LYS A 158 -10.00 2.61 2.61
N TYR A 159 -9.53 1.97 1.56
CA TYR A 159 -8.28 2.33 0.88
C TYR A 159 -8.50 2.96 -0.49
N LYS A 160 -9.75 3.23 -0.87
CA LYS A 160 -10.12 3.76 -2.20
C LYS A 160 -9.48 2.95 -3.35
N ALA A 161 -9.41 1.61 -3.18
CA ALA A 161 -8.74 0.70 -4.10
C ALA A 161 -9.67 0.30 -5.27
N PHE A 162 -10.23 1.29 -5.97
CA PHE A 162 -11.11 1.10 -7.12
C PHE A 162 -10.34 1.01 -8.45
N THR A 163 -9.09 1.46 -8.46
CA THR A 163 -8.16 1.31 -9.59
C THR A 163 -6.97 0.45 -9.14
N LEU A 164 -6.64 -0.60 -9.90
CA LEU A 164 -5.61 -1.57 -9.59
C LEU A 164 -4.48 -1.57 -10.63
N PRO A 165 -3.25 -1.94 -10.25
CA PRO A 165 -2.79 -2.15 -8.88
C PRO A 165 -2.83 -0.86 -8.06
N ARG A 166 -3.01 -0.99 -6.76
CA ARG A 166 -2.90 0.14 -5.84
C ARG A 166 -2.02 -0.25 -4.65
N MET A 167 -0.88 0.40 -4.53
CA MET A 167 0.02 0.21 -3.39
C MET A 167 -0.14 1.33 -2.38
N VAL A 168 -0.22 0.95 -1.11
CA VAL A 168 -0.28 1.88 0.01
C VAL A 168 0.90 1.59 0.92
N ILE A 169 1.79 2.56 1.04
CA ILE A 169 3.00 2.49 1.85
C ILE A 169 2.74 3.19 3.18
N ILE A 170 2.86 2.44 4.27
CA ILE A 170 2.55 2.86 5.65
C ILE A 170 3.86 2.88 6.43
N ASN A 171 4.15 4.01 7.06
CA ASN A 171 5.37 4.17 7.86
C ASN A 171 5.26 3.50 9.25
N ARG A 172 6.34 3.53 10.01
CA ARG A 172 6.44 2.90 11.35
C ARG A 172 5.49 3.49 12.41
N GLU A 173 4.97 4.71 12.17
CA GLU A 173 3.96 5.38 13.01
C GLU A 173 2.52 5.01 12.60
N GLY A 174 2.36 4.17 11.56
CA GLY A 174 1.06 3.75 11.03
C GLY A 174 0.37 4.82 10.19
N LYS A 175 1.11 5.79 9.64
CA LYS A 175 0.59 6.80 8.71
C LYS A 175 0.89 6.41 7.27
N ILE A 176 -0.04 6.68 6.38
CA ILE A 176 0.14 6.50 4.95
C ILE A 176 1.18 7.50 4.44
N GLN A 177 2.28 7.00 3.93
CA GLN A 177 3.40 7.80 3.45
C GLN A 177 3.33 8.09 1.96
N LYS A 178 2.89 7.10 1.18
CA LYS A 178 2.72 7.21 -0.28
C LYS A 178 1.65 6.24 -0.76
N ILE A 179 1.00 6.62 -1.85
CA ILE A 179 0.10 5.75 -2.61
C ILE A 179 0.59 5.75 -4.06
N ILE A 180 0.74 4.54 -4.63
CA ILE A 180 1.07 4.33 -6.04
C ILE A 180 -0.15 3.64 -6.67
N THR A 181 -0.68 4.20 -7.75
CA THR A 181 -1.84 3.64 -8.45
C THR A 181 -1.47 3.39 -9.91
N GLY A 182 -1.82 2.21 -10.40
CA GLY A 182 -1.44 1.76 -11.74
C GLY A 182 -0.04 1.14 -11.79
N PHE A 183 0.25 0.51 -12.92
CA PHE A 183 1.54 -0.13 -13.19
C PHE A 183 2.66 0.92 -13.36
N SER A 184 3.82 0.66 -12.76
CA SER A 184 5.02 1.47 -12.94
C SER A 184 6.20 0.59 -13.36
N GLU A 185 6.86 0.94 -14.46
CA GLU A 185 8.10 0.27 -14.87
C GLU A 185 9.25 0.55 -13.90
N ASN A 186 9.22 1.68 -13.23
CA ASN A 186 10.23 2.10 -12.25
C ASN A 186 9.90 1.68 -10.81
N LEU A 187 8.91 0.80 -10.60
CA LEU A 187 8.40 0.40 -9.30
C LEU A 187 9.50 -0.04 -8.32
N GLU A 188 10.49 -0.82 -8.82
CA GLU A 188 11.56 -1.35 -7.98
C GLU A 188 12.44 -0.23 -7.42
N ALA A 189 12.83 0.72 -8.25
CA ALA A 189 13.64 1.87 -7.84
C ALA A 189 12.85 2.81 -6.90
N GLU A 190 11.60 3.11 -7.24
CA GLU A 190 10.74 3.98 -6.43
C GLU A 190 10.49 3.41 -5.04
N LEU A 191 10.11 2.12 -4.95
CA LEU A 191 9.86 1.48 -3.67
C LEU A 191 11.15 1.30 -2.86
N SER A 192 12.28 0.93 -3.50
CA SER A 192 13.55 0.81 -2.80
C SER A 192 13.96 2.13 -2.13
N ALA A 193 13.97 3.22 -2.88
CA ALA A 193 14.33 4.54 -2.35
C ALA A 193 13.42 4.97 -1.19
N LEU A 194 12.11 4.69 -1.30
CA LEU A 194 11.17 5.03 -0.25
C LEU A 194 11.33 4.15 0.99
N ILE A 195 11.48 2.84 0.82
CA ILE A 195 11.69 1.90 1.92
C ILE A 195 12.96 2.26 2.68
N GLU A 196 14.07 2.48 1.99
CA GLU A 196 15.36 2.84 2.60
C GLU A 196 15.24 4.11 3.45
N LYS A 197 14.48 5.11 2.99
CA LYS A 197 14.19 6.31 3.78
C LYS A 197 13.34 6.05 5.03
N LEU A 198 12.46 5.05 5.00
CA LEU A 198 11.49 4.79 6.08
C LEU A 198 12.00 3.82 7.16
N ILE A 199 13.06 3.06 6.88
CA ILE A 199 13.63 2.07 7.83
C ILE A 199 14.80 2.60 8.65
N ILE A 200 15.28 3.80 8.36
CA ILE A 200 16.35 4.51 9.10
C ILE A 200 15.88 4.96 10.51
#